data_5d281afb4cdb1815b7bd84d89b152bdd
#
_entry.id   5d281afb4cdb1815b7bd84d89b152bdd
#
_cell.length_a   1.000
_cell.length_b   1.000
_cell.length_c   1.000
_cell.angle_alpha   90.00
_cell.angle_beta   90.00
_cell.angle_gamma   90.00
#
_symmetry.space_group_name_H-M   'P 1'
#
loop_
_entity.id
_entity.type
_entity.pdbx_description
1 polymer ?
#
loop_
_entity_poly.entity_id
_entity_poly.type
_entity_poly.pdbx_seq_one_letter_code
_entity_poly.pdbx_strand_id
1 'polypeptide(L)'
;MESEINFRRLHYVKTTFIFAEIKKGTMQQITQILFENDVNILGSVNNDSAEYGIVRMVVSDPDKAEQALQAAGYMTRQTDVLGVEVVDQPGNLNSLLKTLLETNIDIDYIYLSFNRESGCPIMVFHVPDVYETEASLKSKGYTVL
;
A
#
# COMPACT_ATOMS: atom_id res chain seq x y z
N MET A 1 -23.27 10.54 -9.34
CA MET A 1 -22.06 10.49 -10.19
C MET A 1 -20.93 11.36 -9.67
N GLU A 2 -21.13 12.63 -9.43
CA GLU A 2 -20.08 13.49 -8.82
C GLU A 2 -19.71 13.07 -7.41
N SER A 3 -20.65 12.57 -6.60
CA SER A 3 -20.40 12.06 -5.26
C SER A 3 -19.58 10.76 -5.25
N GLU A 4 -19.77 9.87 -6.23
CA GLU A 4 -18.98 8.64 -6.37
C GLU A 4 -17.55 8.92 -6.85
N ILE A 5 -17.38 9.89 -7.76
CA ILE A 5 -16.09 10.32 -8.25
C ILE A 5 -15.29 11.01 -7.15
N ASN A 6 -15.94 11.85 -6.34
CA ASN A 6 -15.32 12.49 -5.19
C ASN A 6 -15.00 11.49 -4.06
N PHE A 7 -15.87 10.50 -3.86
CA PHE A 7 -15.64 9.46 -2.87
C PHE A 7 -14.42 8.58 -3.23
N ARG A 8 -14.27 8.22 -4.52
CA ARG A 8 -13.09 7.50 -5.03
C ARG A 8 -11.82 8.33 -4.97
N ARG A 9 -11.90 9.65 -5.13
CA ARG A 9 -10.76 10.57 -4.98
C ARG A 9 -10.32 10.75 -3.53
N LEU A 10 -11.23 10.59 -2.58
CA LEU A 10 -10.93 10.70 -1.14
C LEU A 10 -10.32 9.41 -0.55
N HIS A 11 -10.44 8.29 -1.26
CA HIS A 11 -9.89 7.02 -0.85
C HIS A 11 -8.61 6.69 -1.63
N TYR A 12 -7.56 7.48 -1.37
CA TYR A 12 -6.22 7.07 -1.75
C TYR A 12 -5.89 5.74 -1.07
N VAL A 13 -5.15 4.90 -1.78
CA VAL A 13 -4.59 3.71 -1.17
C VAL A 13 -3.74 4.17 0.01
N LYS A 14 -4.00 3.66 1.19
CA LYS A 14 -3.24 3.99 2.39
C LYS A 14 -2.44 2.79 2.83
N THR A 15 -1.16 3.01 3.09
CA THR A 15 -0.34 2.04 3.78
C THR A 15 -0.45 2.26 5.28
N THR A 16 -0.76 1.20 6.01
CA THR A 16 -0.63 1.15 7.47
C THR A 16 0.77 0.65 7.82
N PHE A 17 1.52 1.48 8.53
CA PHE A 17 2.80 1.10 9.13
C PHE A 17 2.55 0.56 10.52
N ILE A 18 3.16 -0.58 10.81
CA ILE A 18 3.13 -1.17 12.15
C ILE A 18 4.59 -1.28 12.60
N PHE A 19 4.91 -0.59 13.68
CA PHE A 19 6.23 -0.67 14.31
C PHE A 19 6.21 -1.79 15.33
N ALA A 20 6.95 -2.85 15.07
CA ALA A 20 6.97 -4.01 15.92
C ALA A 20 8.34 -4.67 15.94
N GLU A 21 8.71 -5.20 17.08
CA GLU A 21 9.82 -6.13 17.15
C GLU A 21 9.43 -7.42 16.41
N ILE A 22 10.07 -7.68 15.28
CA ILE A 22 9.75 -8.85 14.47
C ILE A 22 10.45 -10.06 15.03
N LYS A 23 9.75 -10.80 15.84
CA LYS A 23 10.17 -12.07 16.43
C LYS A 23 9.15 -13.16 16.11
N LYS A 24 9.44 -14.37 16.52
CA LYS A 24 8.54 -15.50 16.32
C LYS A 24 7.15 -15.20 16.90
N GLY A 25 6.14 -15.29 16.04
CA GLY A 25 4.75 -15.09 16.42
C GLY A 25 4.22 -13.65 16.25
N THR A 26 5.08 -12.65 16.01
CA THR A 26 4.63 -11.26 15.85
C THR A 26 3.67 -11.09 14.67
N MET A 27 4.01 -11.63 13.51
CA MET A 27 3.14 -11.54 12.33
C MET A 27 1.83 -12.29 12.53
N GLN A 28 1.87 -13.43 13.18
CA GLN A 28 0.64 -14.18 13.51
C GLN A 28 -0.25 -13.37 14.45
N GLN A 29 0.30 -12.70 15.43
CA GLN A 29 -0.45 -11.87 16.36
C GLN A 29 -1.10 -10.67 15.65
N ILE A 30 -0.36 -9.98 14.80
CA ILE A 30 -0.87 -8.86 14.01
C ILE A 30 -2.02 -9.32 13.11
N THR A 31 -1.83 -10.41 12.39
CA THR A 31 -2.86 -10.94 11.49
C THR A 31 -4.07 -11.47 12.24
N GLN A 32 -3.89 -12.00 13.45
CA GLN A 32 -4.99 -12.42 14.32
C GLN A 32 -5.87 -11.23 14.72
N ILE A 33 -5.26 -10.12 15.12
CA ILE A 33 -5.98 -8.88 15.47
C ILE A 33 -6.80 -8.38 14.29
N LEU A 34 -6.22 -8.37 13.10
CA LEU A 34 -6.91 -7.93 11.89
C LEU A 34 -8.08 -8.87 11.54
N PHE A 35 -7.86 -10.17 11.64
CA PHE A 35 -8.91 -11.18 11.44
C PHE A 35 -10.09 -11.01 12.40
N GLU A 36 -9.82 -10.83 13.67
CA GLU A 36 -10.85 -10.65 14.69
C GLU A 36 -11.67 -9.36 14.50
N ASN A 37 -11.10 -8.39 13.80
CA ASN A 37 -11.77 -7.13 13.48
C ASN A 37 -12.32 -7.07 12.05
N ASP A 38 -12.38 -8.20 11.37
CA ASP A 38 -12.88 -8.31 9.99
C ASP A 38 -12.16 -7.37 9.01
N VAL A 39 -10.85 -7.25 9.16
CA VAL A 39 -9.99 -6.47 8.27
C VAL A 39 -9.20 -7.41 7.37
N ASN A 40 -9.37 -7.26 6.06
CA ASN A 40 -8.64 -8.04 5.07
C ASN A 40 -7.31 -7.39 4.71
N ILE A 41 -6.28 -8.20 4.58
CA ILE A 41 -4.95 -7.77 4.15
C ILE A 41 -4.88 -7.86 2.62
N LEU A 42 -4.67 -6.72 1.97
CA LEU A 42 -4.63 -6.64 0.51
C LEU A 42 -3.22 -6.70 -0.05
N GLY A 43 -2.24 -6.37 0.76
CA GLY A 43 -0.82 -6.45 0.42
C GLY A 43 0.01 -6.16 1.66
N SER A 44 1.20 -6.71 1.70
CA SER A 44 2.08 -6.56 2.87
C SER A 44 3.54 -6.74 2.49
N VAL A 45 4.41 -6.00 3.16
CA VAL A 45 5.85 -6.17 3.11
C VAL A 45 6.47 -5.91 4.48
N ASN A 46 7.42 -6.74 4.84
CA ASN A 46 8.17 -6.61 6.08
C ASN A 46 9.63 -6.29 5.77
N ASN A 47 10.21 -5.40 6.54
CA ASN A 47 11.64 -5.17 6.49
C ASN A 47 12.36 -6.16 7.41
N ASP A 48 13.42 -6.74 6.88
CA ASP A 48 14.29 -7.64 7.60
C ASP A 48 15.34 -6.85 8.40
N SER A 49 14.93 -6.31 9.55
CA SER A 49 15.86 -5.67 10.47
C SER A 49 15.77 -6.33 11.84
N ALA A 50 16.93 -6.56 12.44
CA ALA A 50 17.08 -7.44 13.60
C ALA A 50 16.45 -6.91 14.90
N GLU A 51 16.22 -5.61 15.06
CA GLU A 51 15.78 -5.03 16.33
C GLU A 51 14.41 -4.35 16.23
N TYR A 52 14.14 -3.62 15.16
CA TYR A 52 12.85 -2.99 14.92
C TYR A 52 12.42 -3.22 13.49
N GLY A 53 11.38 -4.01 13.31
CA GLY A 53 10.75 -4.21 12.03
C GLY A 53 9.68 -3.16 11.77
N ILE A 54 9.50 -2.85 10.50
CA ILE A 54 8.34 -2.10 10.03
C ILE A 54 7.55 -3.04 9.13
N VAL A 55 6.30 -3.28 9.51
CA VAL A 55 5.35 -3.98 8.67
C VAL A 55 4.53 -2.93 7.94
N ARG A 56 4.51 -2.98 6.62
CA ARG A 56 3.68 -2.13 5.78
C ARG A 56 2.57 -2.96 5.17
N MET A 57 1.34 -2.51 5.33
CA MET A 57 0.16 -3.21 4.83
C MET A 57 -0.81 -2.27 4.14
N VAL A 58 -1.41 -2.73 3.07
CA VAL A 58 -2.68 -2.19 2.58
C VAL A 58 -3.78 -3.10 3.08
N VAL A 59 -4.76 -2.53 3.73
CA VAL A 59 -5.87 -3.28 4.35
C VAL A 59 -7.21 -2.73 3.87
N SER A 60 -8.26 -3.51 4.02
CA SER A 60 -9.60 -3.15 3.57
C SER A 60 -10.22 -1.99 4.35
N ASP A 61 -9.85 -1.81 5.61
CA ASP A 61 -10.32 -0.72 6.47
C ASP A 61 -9.15 -0.20 7.32
N PRO A 62 -8.40 0.81 6.82
CA PRO A 62 -7.22 1.32 7.51
C PRO A 62 -7.49 1.89 8.90
N ASP A 63 -8.59 2.61 9.08
CA ASP A 63 -8.91 3.23 10.36
C ASP A 63 -9.25 2.19 11.43
N LYS A 64 -10.02 1.19 11.07
CA LYS A 64 -10.38 0.08 11.94
C LYS A 64 -9.15 -0.75 12.31
N ALA A 65 -8.27 -1.00 11.33
CA ALA A 65 -7.02 -1.71 11.57
C ALA A 65 -6.13 -0.94 12.55
N GLU A 66 -5.98 0.37 12.35
CA GLU A 66 -5.18 1.21 13.23
C GLU A 66 -5.72 1.21 14.67
N GLN A 67 -7.02 1.38 14.84
CA GLN A 67 -7.66 1.36 16.15
C GLN A 67 -7.43 0.03 16.87
N ALA A 68 -7.63 -1.08 16.19
CA ALA A 68 -7.47 -2.40 16.76
C ALA A 68 -6.01 -2.70 17.14
N LEU A 69 -5.06 -2.33 16.29
CA LEU A 69 -3.64 -2.53 16.55
C LEU A 69 -3.13 -1.64 17.67
N GLN A 70 -3.55 -0.38 17.72
CA GLN A 70 -3.20 0.53 18.82
C GLN A 70 -3.77 0.06 20.15
N ALA A 71 -5.00 -0.45 20.17
CA ALA A 71 -5.59 -1.04 21.37
C ALA A 71 -4.81 -2.25 21.88
N ALA A 72 -4.14 -2.98 21.01
CA ALA A 72 -3.26 -4.09 21.34
C ALA A 72 -1.82 -3.67 21.72
N GLY A 73 -1.53 -2.37 21.72
CA GLY A 73 -0.22 -1.82 22.12
C GLY A 73 0.77 -1.59 20.98
N TYR A 74 0.38 -1.77 19.72
CA TYR A 74 1.24 -1.49 18.59
C TYR A 74 1.24 -0.01 18.24
N MET A 75 2.40 0.52 17.88
CA MET A 75 2.50 1.84 17.27
C MET A 75 2.19 1.72 15.78
N THR A 76 1.29 2.55 15.31
CA THR A 76 0.85 2.53 13.91
C THR A 76 0.83 3.92 13.31
N ARG A 77 0.96 3.98 11.99
CA ARG A 77 0.84 5.22 11.20
C ARG A 77 0.19 4.88 9.86
N GLN A 78 -0.59 5.79 9.34
CA GLN A 78 -1.10 5.71 7.97
C GLN A 78 -0.35 6.69 7.07
N THR A 79 -0.12 6.29 5.83
CA THR A 79 0.49 7.13 4.80
C THR A 79 -0.19 6.90 3.47
N ASP A 80 -0.44 7.99 2.74
CA ASP A 80 -0.97 7.90 1.38
C ASP A 80 0.10 7.33 0.45
N VAL A 81 -0.32 6.38 -0.37
CA VAL A 81 0.52 5.72 -1.38
C VAL A 81 -0.21 5.65 -2.70
N LEU A 82 0.50 5.34 -3.76
CA LEU A 82 -0.09 5.06 -5.06
C LEU A 82 -0.22 3.57 -5.27
N GLY A 83 -1.36 3.17 -5.87
CA GLY A 83 -1.55 1.84 -6.40
C GLY A 83 -1.68 1.93 -7.92
N VAL A 84 -0.76 1.32 -8.64
CA VAL A 84 -0.76 1.32 -10.11
C VAL A 84 -0.96 -0.09 -10.60
N GLU A 85 -2.04 -0.29 -11.37
CA GLU A 85 -2.33 -1.57 -11.99
C GLU A 85 -1.43 -1.78 -13.20
N VAL A 86 -0.79 -2.93 -13.26
CA VAL A 86 0.07 -3.33 -14.37
C VAL A 86 -0.36 -4.68 -14.92
N VAL A 87 -0.08 -4.93 -16.19
CA VAL A 87 -0.32 -6.25 -16.79
C VAL A 87 0.78 -7.20 -16.31
N ASP A 88 0.41 -8.41 -15.95
CA ASP A 88 1.34 -9.44 -15.48
C ASP A 88 2.13 -10.03 -16.63
N GLN A 89 3.15 -9.30 -17.06
CA GLN A 89 4.05 -9.67 -18.16
C GLN A 89 5.47 -9.23 -17.85
N PRO A 90 6.49 -9.95 -18.34
CA PRO A 90 7.88 -9.52 -18.19
C PRO A 90 8.09 -8.09 -18.70
N GLY A 91 8.77 -7.29 -17.91
CA GLY A 91 9.12 -5.92 -18.26
C GLY A 91 8.11 -4.85 -17.83
N ASN A 92 6.92 -5.18 -17.40
CA ASN A 92 5.91 -4.16 -17.05
C ASN A 92 6.26 -3.38 -15.78
N LEU A 93 6.79 -4.03 -14.77
CA LEU A 93 7.33 -3.32 -13.61
C LEU A 93 8.51 -2.45 -14.00
N ASN A 94 9.41 -2.96 -14.83
CA ASN A 94 10.55 -2.20 -15.33
C ASN A 94 10.11 -0.94 -16.09
N SER A 95 9.06 -1.04 -16.91
CA SER A 95 8.51 0.10 -17.65
C SER A 95 7.95 1.16 -16.71
N LEU A 96 7.24 0.76 -15.67
CA LEU A 96 6.72 1.69 -14.66
C LEU A 96 7.87 2.40 -13.93
N LEU A 97 8.87 1.66 -13.48
CA LEU A 97 10.03 2.22 -12.79
C LEU A 97 10.84 3.15 -13.68
N LYS A 98 10.98 2.81 -14.96
CA LYS A 98 11.63 3.67 -15.95
C LYS A 98 10.88 4.99 -16.13
N THR A 99 9.55 4.95 -16.21
CA THR A 99 8.70 6.15 -16.28
C THR A 99 8.90 7.04 -15.07
N LEU A 100 8.95 6.48 -13.88
CA LEU A 100 9.17 7.23 -12.64
C LEU A 100 10.58 7.84 -12.60
N LEU A 101 11.58 7.11 -13.06
CA LEU A 101 12.96 7.61 -13.18
C LEU A 101 13.06 8.77 -14.16
N GLU A 102 12.43 8.68 -15.30
CA GLU A 102 12.42 9.73 -16.34
C GLU A 102 11.75 11.03 -15.87
N THR A 103 10.79 10.92 -14.95
CA THR A 103 10.14 12.07 -14.31
C THR A 103 10.83 12.51 -13.02
N ASN A 104 11.99 11.95 -12.71
CA ASN A 104 12.80 12.25 -11.52
C ASN A 104 12.04 12.07 -10.21
N ILE A 105 11.28 10.99 -10.10
CA ILE A 105 10.50 10.64 -8.91
C ILE A 105 11.21 9.54 -8.14
N ASP A 106 11.51 9.82 -6.87
CA ASP A 106 12.09 8.86 -5.94
C ASP A 106 11.02 7.97 -5.33
N ILE A 107 11.31 6.69 -5.26
CA ILE A 107 10.45 5.71 -4.59
C ILE A 107 11.11 5.30 -3.28
N ASP A 108 10.38 5.48 -2.18
CA ASP A 108 10.87 5.08 -0.85
C ASP A 108 10.74 3.58 -0.62
N TYR A 109 9.63 3.01 -1.07
CA TYR A 109 9.37 1.57 -1.03
C TYR A 109 8.30 1.19 -2.06
N ILE A 110 8.32 -0.07 -2.44
CA ILE A 110 7.37 -0.65 -3.38
C ILE A 110 7.07 -2.09 -2.98
N TYR A 111 5.82 -2.49 -3.10
CA TYR A 111 5.41 -3.87 -2.88
C TYR A 111 4.18 -4.22 -3.72
N LEU A 112 3.88 -5.51 -3.77
CA LEU A 112 2.86 -6.08 -4.65
C LEU A 112 1.53 -6.26 -3.91
N SER A 113 0.48 -5.84 -4.56
CA SER A 113 -0.89 -6.25 -4.30
C SER A 113 -1.51 -6.71 -5.61
N PHE A 114 -2.80 -6.98 -5.64
CA PHE A 114 -3.50 -7.27 -6.89
C PHE A 114 -4.96 -6.85 -6.80
N ASN A 115 -5.50 -6.50 -7.96
CA ASN A 115 -6.90 -6.20 -8.12
C ASN A 115 -7.70 -7.50 -8.08
N ARG A 116 -8.60 -7.61 -7.12
CA ARG A 116 -9.39 -8.83 -6.93
C ARG A 116 -10.45 -9.05 -8.00
N GLU A 117 -10.82 -8.00 -8.72
CA GLU A 117 -11.77 -8.08 -9.83
C GLU A 117 -11.09 -8.49 -11.13
N SER A 118 -10.00 -7.80 -11.48
CA SER A 118 -9.28 -8.05 -12.73
C SER A 118 -8.22 -9.14 -12.62
N GLY A 119 -7.73 -9.43 -11.40
CA GLY A 119 -6.60 -10.31 -11.17
C GLY A 119 -5.25 -9.69 -11.53
N CYS A 120 -5.24 -8.45 -12.01
CA CYS A 120 -4.01 -7.77 -12.38
C CYS A 120 -3.17 -7.37 -11.16
N PRO A 121 -1.83 -7.43 -11.26
CA PRO A 121 -0.96 -6.90 -10.23
C PRO A 121 -1.17 -5.42 -10.01
N ILE A 122 -1.12 -5.00 -8.75
CA ILE A 122 -1.08 -3.60 -8.34
C ILE A 122 0.25 -3.35 -7.67
N MET A 123 1.04 -2.46 -8.24
CA MET A 123 2.26 -2.00 -7.58
C MET A 123 1.91 -0.88 -6.63
N VAL A 124 2.15 -1.09 -5.35
CA VAL A 124 1.92 -0.12 -4.29
C VAL A 124 3.24 0.52 -3.92
N PHE A 125 3.33 1.83 -4.00
CA PHE A 125 4.57 2.53 -3.72
C PHE A 125 4.35 3.92 -3.14
N HIS A 126 5.33 4.38 -2.39
CA HIS A 126 5.34 5.71 -1.79
C HIS A 126 6.28 6.64 -2.56
N VAL A 127 5.79 7.85 -2.76
CA VAL A 127 6.51 8.95 -3.41
C VAL A 127 6.30 10.23 -2.59
N PRO A 128 7.20 11.23 -2.70
CA PRO A 128 7.08 12.48 -1.95
C PRO A 128 5.80 13.27 -2.24
N ASP A 129 5.40 13.32 -3.51
CA ASP A 129 4.16 14.00 -3.93
C ASP A 129 3.24 13.03 -4.65
N VAL A 130 2.26 12.50 -3.90
CA VAL A 130 1.31 11.50 -4.39
C VAL A 130 0.41 12.08 -5.48
N TYR A 131 -0.04 13.31 -5.31
CA TYR A 131 -0.99 13.94 -6.24
C TYR A 131 -0.36 14.27 -7.58
N GLU A 132 0.83 14.85 -7.57
CA GLU A 132 1.57 15.18 -8.80
C GLU A 132 1.96 13.93 -9.56
N THR A 133 2.44 12.91 -8.85
CA THR A 133 2.82 11.63 -9.44
C THR A 133 1.61 10.91 -10.04
N GLU A 134 0.48 10.90 -9.35
CA GLU A 134 -0.78 10.35 -9.86
C GLU A 134 -1.18 11.00 -11.19
N ALA A 135 -1.19 12.32 -11.24
CA ALA A 135 -1.53 13.07 -12.44
C ALA A 135 -0.57 12.75 -13.60
N SER A 136 0.72 12.69 -13.31
CA SER A 136 1.76 12.34 -14.31
C SER A 136 1.55 10.94 -14.86
N LEU A 137 1.32 9.95 -14.01
CA LEU A 137 1.12 8.56 -14.44
C LEU A 137 -0.18 8.39 -15.24
N LYS A 138 -1.25 9.04 -14.82
CA LYS A 138 -2.53 9.03 -15.57
C LYS A 138 -2.37 9.64 -16.95
N SER A 139 -1.61 10.73 -17.07
CA SER A 139 -1.34 11.38 -18.36
C SER A 139 -0.56 10.47 -19.33
N LYS A 140 0.17 9.50 -18.81
CA LYS A 140 0.94 8.51 -19.56
C LYS A 140 0.19 7.20 -19.79
N GLY A 141 -1.08 7.15 -19.43
CA GLY A 141 -1.96 6.01 -19.68
C GLY A 141 -1.97 4.93 -18.62
N TYR A 142 -1.33 5.14 -17.46
CA TYR A 142 -1.38 4.19 -16.36
C TYR A 142 -2.71 4.26 -15.61
N THR A 143 -3.18 3.10 -15.15
CA THR A 143 -4.35 2.98 -14.28
C THR A 143 -3.91 3.13 -12.84
N VAL A 144 -4.25 4.28 -12.24
CA VAL A 144 -3.93 4.60 -10.85
C VAL A 144 -5.20 4.46 -10.01
N LEU A 145 -5.12 3.70 -8.95
CA LEU A 145 -6.25 3.39 -8.06
C LEU A 145 -6.42 4.42 -6.95
#